data_e2b293920ea527cb3590a59e5a641eb6
#
_entry.id   e2b293920ea527cb3590a59e5a641eb6
#
_cell.length_a   1.000
_cell.length_b   1.000
_cell.length_c   1.000
_cell.angle_alpha   90.00
_cell.angle_beta   90.00
_cell.angle_gamma   90.00
#
_symmetry.space_group_name_H-M   'P 1'
#
loop_
_entity.id
_entity.type
_entity.pdbx_description
1 polymer ?
#
loop_
_entity_poly.entity_id
_entity_poly.type
_entity_poly.pdbx_seq_one_letter_code
_entity_poly.pdbx_strand_id
1 'polypeptide(L)'
;HYPLRRQRQMCIRDSSHMGQLLVSGDGAALALEKLMPVDLESLQINQQTYATFTTESGGISDDLIVTRWSENSFFLVVNAACKEQDLAHLRHHLSDLDIEYFADSQLLALQGAAANEVMAQLAPEANTLLFMNGCPLSIDGMDCYVTRSGYTGEDGFEISVAAADARALADRLLAHSSVKWIGLGARDSLRLEAGLCLYGHDLDTETSPVEASIAWSISKSRRADGAKAGGFLGAGIILDQLANGVTKKRVGFIVEGRAPVREGAEIIDQQGTVVGHITSGGFGPTLQAPVAMGYVPSHLSAVGTQLRAMVRGKERPITVAKMPLVQQRYFRG
;
A
#
# COMPACT_ATOMS: atom_id res chain seq x y z
N HIS A 1 10.62 26.19 -10.40
CA HIS A 1 11.03 25.48 -11.63
C HIS A 1 11.50 24.03 -11.40
N TYR A 2 10.96 23.30 -10.39
CA TYR A 2 11.46 21.97 -10.05
C TYR A 2 10.47 20.79 -10.17
N PRO A 3 9.21 20.92 -10.60
CA PRO A 3 8.24 19.82 -10.46
C PRO A 3 8.31 18.77 -11.57
N LEU A 4 8.46 19.18 -12.83
CA LEU A 4 8.43 18.25 -13.98
C LEU A 4 9.72 17.40 -14.11
N ARG A 5 10.84 17.85 -13.55
CA ARG A 5 12.07 17.04 -13.49
C ARG A 5 12.04 15.94 -12.45
N ARG A 6 11.22 16.07 -11.39
CA ARG A 6 11.13 15.06 -10.31
C ARG A 6 10.46 13.77 -10.74
N GLN A 7 9.54 13.81 -11.70
CA GLN A 7 8.89 12.62 -12.25
C GLN A 7 9.83 11.72 -13.08
N ARG A 8 10.93 12.28 -13.60
CA ARG A 8 11.95 11.53 -14.35
C ARG A 8 13.15 11.14 -13.50
N GLN A 9 13.20 11.55 -12.24
CA GLN A 9 14.26 11.18 -11.32
C GLN A 9 13.85 9.94 -10.58
N MET A 10 14.70 8.94 -10.61
CA MET A 10 14.53 7.74 -9.78
C MET A 10 14.78 8.08 -8.33
N CYS A 11 14.00 7.48 -7.50
CA CYS A 11 14.05 7.66 -6.07
C CYS A 11 14.51 6.35 -5.43
N ILE A 12 15.57 6.42 -4.63
CA ILE A 12 15.86 5.37 -3.66
C ILE A 12 15.37 5.83 -2.30
N ARG A 13 14.74 4.94 -1.60
CA ARG A 13 14.27 5.16 -0.24
C ARG A 13 14.66 4.00 0.65
N ASP A 14 15.10 4.34 1.83
CA ASP A 14 15.21 3.41 2.95
C ASP A 14 13.81 3.15 3.51
N SER A 15 13.31 1.92 3.31
CA SER A 15 12.07 1.39 3.87
C SER A 15 12.36 0.37 4.98
N SER A 16 13.57 0.33 5.50
CA SER A 16 14.05 -0.62 6.50
C SER A 16 13.30 -0.57 7.84
N HIS A 17 12.49 0.47 8.05
CA HIS A 17 11.59 0.53 9.18
C HIS A 17 10.38 -0.42 9.06
N MET A 18 10.04 -0.90 7.84
CA MET A 18 8.98 -1.89 7.63
C MET A 18 9.36 -3.22 8.28
N GLY A 19 8.35 -3.94 8.79
CA GLY A 19 8.55 -5.29 9.31
C GLY A 19 8.65 -6.30 8.16
N GLN A 20 9.57 -7.25 8.26
CA GLN A 20 9.72 -8.36 7.33
C GLN A 20 9.60 -9.66 8.10
N LEU A 21 8.67 -10.52 7.71
CA LEU A 21 8.30 -11.74 8.43
C LEU A 21 8.21 -12.90 7.43
N LEU A 22 8.56 -14.09 7.87
CA LEU A 22 8.30 -15.34 7.14
C LEU A 22 7.38 -16.20 7.99
N VAL A 23 6.29 -16.66 7.39
CA VAL A 23 5.41 -17.68 7.94
C VAL A 23 5.57 -18.95 7.13
N SER A 24 5.92 -20.06 7.78
CA SER A 24 6.19 -21.32 7.10
C SER A 24 5.66 -22.53 7.87
N GLY A 25 5.36 -23.58 7.12
CA GLY A 25 4.86 -24.86 7.64
C GLY A 25 3.69 -25.38 6.83
N ASP A 26 3.32 -26.62 7.09
CA ASP A 26 2.19 -27.27 6.42
C ASP A 26 0.88 -26.53 6.69
N GLY A 27 0.15 -26.19 5.63
CA GLY A 27 -1.12 -25.48 5.74
C GLY A 27 -0.97 -23.97 6.00
N ALA A 28 0.22 -23.38 5.87
CA ALA A 28 0.46 -21.96 6.11
C ALA A 28 -0.47 -21.03 5.29
N ALA A 29 -0.75 -21.38 4.01
CA ALA A 29 -1.70 -20.62 3.19
C ALA A 29 -3.08 -20.54 3.83
N LEU A 30 -3.67 -21.69 4.15
CA LEU A 30 -5.02 -21.77 4.72
C LEU A 30 -5.10 -21.14 6.11
N ALA A 31 -4.03 -21.22 6.88
CA ALA A 31 -3.96 -20.61 8.19
C ALA A 31 -3.93 -19.07 8.10
N LEU A 32 -3.09 -18.51 7.21
CA LEU A 32 -3.04 -17.08 6.93
C LEU A 32 -4.36 -16.55 6.33
N GLU A 33 -5.01 -17.32 5.47
CA GLU A 33 -6.31 -16.98 4.87
C GLU A 33 -7.44 -16.81 5.90
N LYS A 34 -7.29 -17.29 7.14
CA LYS A 34 -8.23 -17.00 8.23
C LYS A 34 -8.09 -15.58 8.77
N LEU A 35 -6.95 -14.95 8.57
CA LEU A 35 -6.64 -13.61 9.08
C LEU A 35 -6.84 -12.51 8.04
N MET A 36 -6.97 -12.87 6.75
CA MET A 36 -7.04 -11.93 5.66
C MET A 36 -7.95 -12.43 4.51
N PRO A 37 -8.64 -11.52 3.79
CA PRO A 37 -9.61 -11.88 2.75
C PRO A 37 -8.97 -12.17 1.39
N VAL A 38 -7.83 -12.86 1.36
CA VAL A 38 -7.09 -13.21 0.13
C VAL A 38 -7.07 -14.73 -0.09
N ASP A 39 -6.75 -15.15 -1.31
CA ASP A 39 -6.57 -16.54 -1.72
C ASP A 39 -5.08 -16.77 -1.98
N LEU A 40 -4.37 -17.23 -0.96
CA LEU A 40 -2.92 -17.42 -1.01
C LEU A 40 -2.53 -18.72 -1.72
N GLU A 41 -3.41 -19.74 -1.69
CA GLU A 41 -3.15 -20.98 -2.43
C GLU A 41 -3.14 -20.77 -3.96
N SER A 42 -3.88 -19.76 -4.45
CA SER A 42 -3.93 -19.42 -5.88
C SER A 42 -2.69 -18.69 -6.39
N LEU A 43 -1.86 -18.12 -5.50
CA LEU A 43 -0.64 -17.42 -5.89
C LEU A 43 0.38 -18.41 -6.48
N GLN A 44 1.06 -17.99 -7.53
CA GLN A 44 2.26 -18.69 -7.99
C GLN A 44 3.44 -18.43 -7.02
N ILE A 45 4.44 -19.32 -7.03
CA ILE A 45 5.69 -19.08 -6.30
C ILE A 45 6.29 -17.74 -6.78
N ASN A 46 6.76 -16.92 -5.85
CA ASN A 46 7.28 -15.57 -6.06
C ASN A 46 6.23 -14.53 -6.51
N GLN A 47 4.95 -14.86 -6.54
CA GLN A 47 3.88 -13.90 -6.75
C GLN A 47 3.47 -13.23 -5.44
N GLN A 48 3.15 -11.93 -5.52
CA GLN A 48 2.70 -11.10 -4.41
C GLN A 48 1.20 -10.80 -4.49
N THR A 49 0.61 -10.54 -3.34
CA THR A 49 -0.71 -9.91 -3.24
C THR A 49 -0.70 -8.84 -2.15
N TYR A 50 -1.46 -7.77 -2.37
CA TYR A 50 -1.83 -6.84 -1.30
C TYR A 50 -2.94 -7.48 -0.46
N ALA A 51 -2.80 -7.42 0.84
CA ALA A 51 -3.72 -8.00 1.79
C ALA A 51 -4.02 -7.02 2.94
N THR A 52 -5.06 -7.31 3.69
CA THR A 52 -5.37 -6.63 4.94
C THR A 52 -5.57 -7.68 6.03
N PHE A 53 -4.93 -7.51 7.18
CA PHE A 53 -5.39 -8.20 8.38
C PHE A 53 -6.71 -7.59 8.80
N THR A 54 -7.74 -8.41 8.92
CA THR A 54 -9.07 -7.97 9.32
C THR A 54 -9.37 -8.35 10.78
N THR A 55 -10.23 -7.58 11.44
CA THR A 55 -10.70 -7.85 12.80
C THR A 55 -12.04 -8.58 12.78
N GLU A 56 -12.47 -9.12 13.89
CA GLU A 56 -13.81 -9.74 14.03
C GLU A 56 -14.95 -8.75 13.73
N SER A 57 -14.73 -7.46 14.00
CA SER A 57 -15.67 -6.36 13.67
C SER A 57 -15.61 -5.92 12.21
N GLY A 58 -14.78 -6.54 11.38
CA GLY A 58 -14.63 -6.22 9.95
C GLY A 58 -13.73 -5.03 9.64
N GLY A 59 -13.10 -4.42 10.64
CA GLY A 59 -12.10 -3.37 10.47
C GLY A 59 -10.75 -3.92 10.01
N ILE A 60 -9.78 -3.03 9.76
CA ILE A 60 -8.44 -3.36 9.30
C ILE A 60 -7.45 -3.13 10.43
N SER A 61 -6.71 -4.16 10.85
CA SER A 61 -5.66 -4.03 11.86
C SER A 61 -4.27 -3.70 11.27
N ASP A 62 -4.01 -4.08 10.03
CA ASP A 62 -2.90 -3.59 9.18
C ASP A 62 -3.17 -3.91 7.71
N ASP A 63 -2.47 -3.22 6.80
CA ASP A 63 -2.37 -3.57 5.39
C ASP A 63 -0.94 -3.96 5.04
N LEU A 64 -0.77 -5.00 4.25
CA LEU A 64 0.51 -5.65 4.03
C LEU A 64 0.66 -6.23 2.62
N ILE A 65 1.89 -6.56 2.28
CA ILE A 65 2.18 -7.35 1.07
C ILE A 65 2.56 -8.76 1.49
N VAL A 66 1.93 -9.75 0.87
CA VAL A 66 2.24 -11.18 1.06
C VAL A 66 2.83 -11.72 -0.23
N THR A 67 3.98 -12.39 -0.13
CA THR A 67 4.65 -13.06 -1.24
C THR A 67 4.70 -14.57 -0.96
N ARG A 68 4.26 -15.40 -1.90
CA ARG A 68 4.44 -16.85 -1.80
C ARG A 68 5.88 -17.23 -2.18
N TRP A 69 6.75 -17.49 -1.19
CA TRP A 69 8.16 -17.85 -1.45
C TRP A 69 8.34 -19.30 -1.88
N SER A 70 7.52 -20.19 -1.30
CA SER A 70 7.49 -21.59 -1.67
C SER A 70 6.08 -22.15 -1.54
N GLU A 71 5.91 -23.44 -1.71
CA GLU A 71 4.63 -24.10 -1.53
C GLU A 71 4.01 -23.82 -0.15
N ASN A 72 4.84 -23.85 0.89
CA ASN A 72 4.43 -23.73 2.30
C ASN A 72 5.10 -22.56 3.03
N SER A 73 5.59 -21.53 2.33
CA SER A 73 6.18 -20.37 2.97
C SER A 73 5.74 -19.06 2.34
N PHE A 74 5.42 -18.08 3.19
CA PHE A 74 4.90 -16.78 2.82
C PHE A 74 5.71 -15.68 3.48
N PHE A 75 6.28 -14.80 2.69
CA PHE A 75 7.00 -13.63 3.14
C PHE A 75 6.07 -12.44 3.20
N LEU A 76 6.04 -11.77 4.34
CA LEU A 76 5.16 -10.65 4.63
C LEU A 76 5.99 -9.38 4.84
N VAL A 77 5.55 -8.28 4.22
CA VAL A 77 6.05 -6.93 4.50
C VAL A 77 4.92 -6.14 5.13
N VAL A 78 5.08 -5.78 6.40
CA VAL A 78 4.06 -5.12 7.24
C VAL A 78 4.46 -3.69 7.59
N ASN A 79 3.49 -2.85 7.98
CA ASN A 79 3.76 -1.46 8.34
C ASN A 79 4.65 -1.34 9.57
N ALA A 80 5.55 -0.38 9.52
CA ALA A 80 6.55 -0.14 10.57
C ALA A 80 5.98 0.03 11.98
N ALA A 81 4.85 0.72 12.08
CA ALA A 81 4.18 0.96 13.36
C ALA A 81 3.42 -0.28 13.87
N CYS A 82 3.06 -1.21 12.98
CA CYS A 82 2.25 -2.38 13.29
C CYS A 82 3.08 -3.66 13.50
N LYS A 83 4.37 -3.68 13.16
CA LYS A 83 5.20 -4.89 13.12
C LYS A 83 5.17 -5.75 14.38
N GLU A 84 5.20 -5.15 15.56
CA GLU A 84 5.14 -5.89 16.84
C GLU A 84 3.74 -6.43 17.11
N GLN A 85 2.70 -5.65 16.78
CA GLN A 85 1.31 -6.06 16.85
C GLN A 85 1.03 -7.22 15.89
N ASP A 86 1.51 -7.12 14.66
CA ASP A 86 1.30 -8.14 13.63
C ASP A 86 2.04 -9.43 13.95
N LEU A 87 3.28 -9.32 14.46
CA LEU A 87 4.02 -10.48 14.95
C LEU A 87 3.28 -11.19 16.10
N ALA A 88 2.73 -10.43 17.05
CA ALA A 88 1.93 -10.97 18.13
C ALA A 88 0.62 -11.60 17.62
N HIS A 89 -0.05 -10.95 16.66
CA HIS A 89 -1.27 -11.44 16.02
C HIS A 89 -1.03 -12.78 15.31
N LEU A 90 0.03 -12.86 14.50
CA LEU A 90 0.42 -14.09 13.82
C LEU A 90 0.72 -15.22 14.81
N ARG A 91 1.54 -14.96 15.84
CA ARG A 91 1.89 -15.96 16.86
C ARG A 91 0.69 -16.46 17.66
N HIS A 92 -0.28 -15.57 17.89
CA HIS A 92 -1.51 -15.94 18.60
C HIS A 92 -2.39 -16.89 17.78
N HIS A 93 -2.53 -16.62 16.50
CA HIS A 93 -3.45 -17.37 15.63
C HIS A 93 -2.80 -18.56 14.91
N LEU A 94 -1.48 -18.58 14.77
CA LEU A 94 -0.73 -19.53 13.97
C LEU A 94 0.33 -20.27 14.80
N SER A 95 -0.06 -20.76 15.99
CA SER A 95 0.84 -21.39 16.95
C SER A 95 1.55 -22.66 16.43
N ASP A 96 0.99 -23.31 15.40
CA ASP A 96 1.51 -24.54 14.83
C ASP A 96 2.45 -24.30 13.62
N LEU A 97 2.71 -23.02 13.29
CA LEU A 97 3.56 -22.62 12.19
C LEU A 97 4.82 -21.92 12.69
N ASP A 98 5.89 -22.01 11.91
CA ASP A 98 7.10 -21.24 12.16
C ASP A 98 6.92 -19.80 11.70
N ILE A 99 7.20 -18.85 12.61
CA ILE A 99 7.13 -17.41 12.34
C ILE A 99 8.47 -16.79 12.67
N GLU A 100 9.21 -16.43 11.62
CA GLU A 100 10.50 -15.77 11.70
C GLU A 100 10.36 -14.27 11.46
N TYR A 101 10.97 -13.46 12.30
CA TYR A 101 11.08 -12.01 12.11
C TYR A 101 12.50 -11.65 11.66
N PHE A 102 12.64 -11.07 10.49
CA PHE A 102 13.92 -10.68 9.92
C PHE A 102 14.40 -9.35 10.48
N ALA A 103 14.83 -9.37 11.74
CA ALA A 103 15.29 -8.18 12.46
C ALA A 103 16.53 -7.51 11.80
N ASP A 104 17.40 -8.33 11.19
CA ASP A 104 18.64 -7.91 10.56
C ASP A 104 18.53 -7.75 9.03
N SER A 105 17.31 -7.61 8.51
CA SER A 105 17.06 -7.32 7.09
C SER A 105 16.61 -5.87 6.91
N GLN A 106 17.08 -5.28 5.82
CA GLN A 106 16.72 -3.92 5.41
C GLN A 106 15.94 -3.96 4.09
N LEU A 107 15.06 -2.99 3.88
CA LEU A 107 14.25 -2.88 2.68
C LEU A 107 14.54 -1.56 1.98
N LEU A 108 15.12 -1.62 0.78
CA LEU A 108 15.35 -0.46 -0.07
C LEU A 108 14.32 -0.43 -1.20
N ALA A 109 13.74 0.73 -1.47
CA ALA A 109 12.79 0.92 -2.56
C ALA A 109 13.40 1.81 -3.65
N LEU A 110 13.61 1.25 -4.84
CA LEU A 110 14.05 1.95 -6.04
C LEU A 110 12.82 2.21 -6.92
N GLN A 111 12.38 3.45 -7.05
CA GLN A 111 11.08 3.79 -7.65
C GLN A 111 11.22 4.86 -8.73
N GLY A 112 10.44 4.73 -9.79
CA GLY A 112 10.34 5.72 -10.86
C GLY A 112 10.51 5.10 -12.25
N ALA A 113 10.18 5.87 -13.28
CA ALA A 113 10.09 5.41 -14.67
C ALA A 113 11.41 4.78 -15.24
N ALA A 114 12.57 5.13 -14.67
CA ALA A 114 13.84 4.58 -15.08
C ALA A 114 14.40 3.51 -14.11
N ALA A 115 13.61 3.04 -13.13
CA ALA A 115 14.05 2.03 -12.17
C ALA A 115 14.49 0.74 -12.88
N ASN A 116 13.75 0.35 -13.93
CA ASN A 116 14.09 -0.80 -14.74
C ASN A 116 15.45 -0.67 -15.45
N GLU A 117 15.85 0.53 -15.91
CA GLU A 117 17.13 0.76 -16.57
C GLU A 117 18.31 0.57 -15.61
N VAL A 118 18.15 0.95 -14.34
CA VAL A 118 19.18 0.75 -13.31
C VAL A 118 19.25 -0.72 -12.90
N MET A 119 18.12 -1.34 -12.65
CA MET A 119 18.10 -2.77 -12.30
C MET A 119 18.65 -3.64 -13.44
N ALA A 120 18.41 -3.26 -14.70
CA ALA A 120 18.99 -3.96 -15.86
C ALA A 120 20.51 -4.00 -15.87
N GLN A 121 21.17 -3.01 -15.29
CA GLN A 121 22.64 -2.94 -15.20
C GLN A 121 23.18 -3.67 -13.98
N LEU A 122 22.39 -3.80 -12.92
CA LEU A 122 22.81 -4.40 -11.65
C LEU A 122 22.39 -5.86 -11.52
N ALA A 123 21.20 -6.21 -11.97
CA ALA A 123 20.61 -7.53 -11.96
C ALA A 123 19.66 -7.67 -13.18
N PRO A 124 20.17 -8.02 -14.37
CA PRO A 124 19.38 -8.11 -15.60
C PRO A 124 18.15 -9.00 -15.49
N GLU A 125 18.19 -10.01 -14.65
CA GLU A 125 17.09 -10.95 -14.39
C GLU A 125 15.86 -10.25 -13.81
N ALA A 126 16.04 -9.16 -13.06
CA ALA A 126 14.94 -8.37 -12.53
C ALA A 126 14.01 -7.77 -13.61
N ASN A 127 14.52 -7.62 -14.85
CA ASN A 127 13.70 -7.10 -15.96
C ASN A 127 12.57 -8.05 -16.38
N THR A 128 12.69 -9.33 -16.07
CA THR A 128 11.67 -10.33 -16.40
C THR A 128 10.50 -10.30 -15.41
N LEU A 129 10.68 -9.68 -14.26
CA LEU A 129 9.62 -9.57 -13.26
C LEU A 129 8.48 -8.70 -13.79
N LEU A 130 7.27 -9.15 -13.58
CA LEU A 130 6.06 -8.34 -13.71
C LEU A 130 5.72 -7.67 -12.39
N PHE A 131 4.87 -6.66 -12.43
CA PHE A 131 4.34 -6.05 -11.21
C PHE A 131 3.71 -7.09 -10.29
N MET A 132 4.03 -7.02 -8.99
CA MET A 132 3.65 -7.97 -7.96
C MET A 132 4.26 -9.37 -8.15
N ASN A 133 5.48 -9.42 -8.69
CA ASN A 133 6.32 -10.63 -8.69
C ASN A 133 7.69 -10.31 -8.09
N GLY A 134 8.35 -11.34 -7.58
CA GLY A 134 9.69 -11.22 -7.00
C GLY A 134 10.55 -12.44 -7.33
N CYS A 135 11.79 -12.38 -6.96
CA CYS A 135 12.71 -13.52 -6.98
C CYS A 135 13.95 -13.23 -6.11
N PRO A 136 14.65 -14.29 -5.64
CA PRO A 136 15.99 -14.12 -5.10
C PRO A 136 16.95 -13.75 -6.23
N LEU A 137 17.79 -12.75 -5.99
CA LEU A 137 18.81 -12.27 -6.93
C LEU A 137 20.08 -11.91 -6.18
N SER A 138 21.23 -11.98 -6.87
CA SER A 138 22.49 -11.43 -6.35
C SER A 138 22.78 -10.10 -7.04
N ILE A 139 23.03 -9.06 -6.25
CA ILE A 139 23.44 -7.73 -6.74
C ILE A 139 24.87 -7.47 -6.26
N ASP A 140 25.85 -7.51 -7.16
CA ASP A 140 27.28 -7.35 -6.83
C ASP A 140 27.75 -8.32 -5.70
N GLY A 141 27.24 -9.55 -5.68
CA GLY A 141 27.58 -10.55 -4.66
C GLY A 141 26.79 -10.42 -3.35
N MET A 142 25.88 -9.44 -3.23
CA MET A 142 24.95 -9.31 -2.11
C MET A 142 23.68 -10.11 -2.41
N ASP A 143 23.33 -11.05 -1.53
CA ASP A 143 22.10 -11.82 -1.65
C ASP A 143 20.89 -10.96 -1.31
N CYS A 144 19.97 -10.81 -2.27
CA CYS A 144 18.79 -9.99 -2.18
C CYS A 144 17.53 -10.78 -2.51
N TYR A 145 16.39 -10.38 -1.94
CA TYR A 145 15.09 -10.71 -2.48
C TYR A 145 14.50 -9.47 -3.14
N VAL A 146 14.31 -9.51 -4.45
CA VAL A 146 13.86 -8.37 -5.25
C VAL A 146 12.43 -8.59 -5.69
N THR A 147 11.57 -7.60 -5.46
CA THR A 147 10.19 -7.59 -5.96
C THR A 147 9.97 -6.39 -6.88
N ARG A 148 9.17 -6.56 -7.93
CA ARG A 148 8.73 -5.45 -8.77
C ARG A 148 7.44 -4.92 -8.20
N SER A 149 7.58 -4.01 -7.26
CA SER A 149 6.51 -3.44 -6.45
C SER A 149 6.90 -2.06 -5.94
N GLY A 150 6.00 -1.40 -5.23
CA GLY A 150 6.28 -0.12 -4.62
C GLY A 150 5.04 0.69 -4.26
N TYR A 151 5.28 1.83 -3.64
CA TYR A 151 4.24 2.67 -3.03
C TYR A 151 4.22 4.08 -3.64
N THR A 152 4.38 4.18 -4.96
CA THR A 152 4.49 5.47 -5.67
C THR A 152 3.56 5.61 -6.87
N GLY A 153 2.94 4.51 -7.31
CA GLY A 153 2.18 4.49 -8.55
C GLY A 153 3.02 4.42 -9.82
N GLU A 154 4.34 4.45 -9.69
CA GLU A 154 5.29 4.27 -10.78
C GLU A 154 5.89 2.86 -10.74
N ASP A 155 6.53 2.45 -11.84
CA ASP A 155 7.32 1.23 -11.89
C ASP A 155 8.51 1.31 -10.91
N GLY A 156 8.90 0.18 -10.34
CA GLY A 156 9.99 0.15 -9.39
C GLY A 156 10.17 -1.20 -8.72
N PHE A 157 11.17 -1.24 -7.85
CA PHE A 157 11.57 -2.45 -7.14
C PHE A 157 11.69 -2.18 -5.65
N GLU A 158 11.36 -3.18 -4.86
CA GLU A 158 11.69 -3.24 -3.44
C GLU A 158 12.71 -4.36 -3.24
N ILE A 159 13.79 -4.06 -2.54
CA ILE A 159 14.97 -4.92 -2.43
C ILE A 159 15.21 -5.20 -0.94
N SER A 160 14.93 -6.41 -0.51
CA SER A 160 15.27 -6.91 0.81
C SER A 160 16.70 -7.44 0.79
N VAL A 161 17.52 -7.01 1.74
CA VAL A 161 18.94 -7.33 1.83
C VAL A 161 19.38 -7.41 3.29
N ALA A 162 20.42 -8.16 3.60
CA ALA A 162 21.00 -8.18 4.93
C ALA A 162 21.44 -6.78 5.38
N ALA A 163 21.25 -6.43 6.66
CA ALA A 163 21.60 -5.12 7.20
C ALA A 163 23.08 -4.76 6.96
N ALA A 164 23.96 -5.75 7.00
CA ALA A 164 25.40 -5.58 6.75
C ALA A 164 25.70 -5.06 5.33
N ASP A 165 24.87 -5.43 4.34
CA ASP A 165 25.07 -5.10 2.93
C ASP A 165 24.25 -3.88 2.48
N ALA A 166 23.27 -3.47 3.26
CA ALA A 166 22.30 -2.43 2.87
C ALA A 166 22.97 -1.10 2.48
N ARG A 167 24.03 -0.71 3.18
CA ARG A 167 24.78 0.51 2.86
C ARG A 167 25.49 0.39 1.51
N ALA A 168 26.16 -0.72 1.26
CA ALA A 168 26.87 -0.96 0.01
C ALA A 168 25.89 -1.00 -1.17
N LEU A 169 24.76 -1.67 -1.01
CA LEU A 169 23.68 -1.68 -2.02
C LEU A 169 23.15 -0.28 -2.30
N ALA A 170 22.89 0.51 -1.25
CA ALA A 170 22.41 1.89 -1.41
C ALA A 170 23.43 2.75 -2.17
N ASP A 171 24.71 2.69 -1.82
CA ASP A 171 25.78 3.42 -2.49
C ASP A 171 25.90 2.96 -3.96
N ARG A 172 25.70 1.68 -4.25
CA ARG A 172 25.69 1.13 -5.61
C ARG A 172 24.53 1.67 -6.45
N LEU A 173 23.34 1.73 -5.90
CA LEU A 173 22.17 2.32 -6.56
C LEU A 173 22.37 3.82 -6.82
N LEU A 174 22.92 4.55 -5.87
CA LEU A 174 23.21 5.99 -5.97
C LEU A 174 24.34 6.35 -6.93
N ALA A 175 25.19 5.39 -7.32
CA ALA A 175 26.20 5.60 -8.34
C ALA A 175 25.59 5.97 -9.71
N HIS A 176 24.33 5.62 -9.95
CA HIS A 176 23.62 6.07 -11.13
C HIS A 176 23.16 7.52 -10.99
N SER A 177 23.55 8.36 -11.94
CA SER A 177 23.27 9.81 -11.91
C SER A 177 21.78 10.16 -11.86
N SER A 178 20.91 9.26 -12.33
CA SER A 178 19.44 9.41 -12.31
C SER A 178 18.83 9.09 -10.94
N VAL A 179 19.54 8.36 -10.07
CA VAL A 179 19.05 7.93 -8.75
C VAL A 179 19.34 9.00 -7.71
N LYS A 180 18.37 9.28 -6.85
CA LYS A 180 18.52 10.24 -5.76
C LYS A 180 17.79 9.77 -4.51
N TRP A 181 18.36 10.06 -3.34
CA TRP A 181 17.66 9.90 -2.08
C TRP A 181 16.40 10.77 -2.02
N ILE A 182 15.32 10.19 -1.53
CA ILE A 182 14.11 10.92 -1.19
C ILE A 182 13.71 10.67 0.26
N GLY A 183 13.02 11.64 0.86
CA GLY A 183 12.48 11.56 2.20
C GLY A 183 11.02 11.10 2.23
N LEU A 184 10.49 10.94 3.45
CA LEU A 184 9.10 10.55 3.73
C LEU A 184 8.06 11.46 3.06
N GLY A 185 8.31 12.77 2.98
CA GLY A 185 7.38 13.71 2.34
C GLY A 185 7.20 13.47 0.85
N ALA A 186 8.25 12.99 0.14
CA ALA A 186 8.11 12.61 -1.27
C ALA A 186 7.29 11.32 -1.42
N ARG A 187 7.54 10.30 -0.56
CA ARG A 187 6.74 9.08 -0.52
C ARG A 187 5.27 9.40 -0.26
N ASP A 188 4.98 10.24 0.74
CA ASP A 188 3.61 10.59 1.09
C ASP A 188 2.89 11.31 -0.06
N SER A 189 3.54 12.25 -0.72
CA SER A 189 2.96 12.93 -1.88
C SER A 189 2.68 11.96 -3.05
N LEU A 190 3.60 11.04 -3.34
CA LEU A 190 3.47 10.10 -4.46
C LEU A 190 2.40 9.03 -4.20
N ARG A 191 2.39 8.43 -3.00
CA ARG A 191 1.36 7.46 -2.65
C ARG A 191 -0.05 8.08 -2.69
N LEU A 192 -0.17 9.34 -2.21
CA LEU A 192 -1.44 10.08 -2.20
C LEU A 192 -1.97 10.31 -3.62
N GLU A 193 -1.13 10.73 -4.56
CA GLU A 193 -1.50 10.85 -5.98
C GLU A 193 -1.89 9.50 -6.59
N ALA A 194 -1.18 8.42 -6.20
CA ALA A 194 -1.48 7.06 -6.62
C ALA A 194 -2.72 6.45 -5.98
N GLY A 195 -3.33 7.14 -5.00
CA GLY A 195 -4.53 6.70 -4.30
C GLY A 195 -4.31 5.58 -3.30
N LEU A 196 -3.06 5.35 -2.89
CA LEU A 196 -2.68 4.29 -1.96
C LEU A 196 -2.92 4.74 -0.52
N CYS A 197 -3.53 3.87 0.27
CA CYS A 197 -3.83 4.13 1.69
C CYS A 197 -2.56 4.20 2.54
N LEU A 198 -2.65 4.91 3.64
CA LEU A 198 -1.67 4.89 4.73
C LEU A 198 -2.37 4.39 5.98
N TYR A 199 -1.90 3.27 6.52
CA TYR A 199 -2.42 2.72 7.77
C TYR A 199 -2.21 3.69 8.94
N GLY A 200 -3.18 3.76 9.84
CA GLY A 200 -3.24 4.73 10.95
C GLY A 200 -3.76 6.12 10.55
N HIS A 201 -4.00 6.36 9.26
CA HIS A 201 -4.58 7.59 8.71
C HIS A 201 -5.82 7.30 7.86
N ASP A 202 -5.65 6.56 6.76
CA ASP A 202 -6.73 6.19 5.84
C ASP A 202 -7.40 4.87 6.20
N LEU A 203 -6.72 4.02 6.96
CA LEU A 203 -7.16 2.71 7.42
C LEU A 203 -6.96 2.59 8.92
N ASP A 204 -7.90 1.94 9.58
CA ASP A 204 -7.89 1.64 11.02
C ASP A 204 -8.81 0.46 11.36
N THR A 205 -8.90 0.11 12.65
CA THR A 205 -9.73 -0.98 13.15
C THR A 205 -11.25 -0.72 13.10
N GLU A 206 -11.68 0.51 12.81
CA GLU A 206 -13.07 0.93 12.68
C GLU A 206 -13.52 1.06 11.22
N THR A 207 -12.62 0.75 10.28
CA THR A 207 -12.85 0.94 8.85
C THR A 207 -12.64 -0.37 8.10
N SER A 208 -13.66 -0.79 7.37
CA SER A 208 -13.62 -2.02 6.57
C SER A 208 -12.93 -1.81 5.22
N PRO A 209 -12.46 -2.89 4.55
CA PRO A 209 -11.94 -2.80 3.19
C PRO A 209 -12.95 -2.24 2.17
N VAL A 210 -14.25 -2.40 2.43
CA VAL A 210 -15.32 -1.89 1.56
C VAL A 210 -15.49 -0.38 1.73
N GLU A 211 -15.54 0.10 2.96
CA GLU A 211 -15.58 1.53 3.29
C GLU A 211 -14.32 2.24 2.81
N ALA A 212 -13.16 1.61 2.96
CA ALA A 212 -11.86 2.13 2.51
C ALA A 212 -11.71 2.16 0.98
N SER A 213 -12.70 1.69 0.21
CA SER A 213 -12.63 1.62 -1.25
C SER A 213 -11.47 0.76 -1.77
N ILE A 214 -11.07 -0.26 -1.00
CA ILE A 214 -10.09 -1.28 -1.37
C ILE A 214 -10.70 -2.69 -1.48
N ALA A 215 -11.99 -2.79 -1.73
CA ALA A 215 -12.70 -4.06 -1.94
C ALA A 215 -12.08 -4.93 -3.06
N TRP A 216 -11.27 -4.36 -3.93
CA TRP A 216 -10.49 -5.07 -4.93
C TRP A 216 -9.44 -6.01 -4.31
N SER A 217 -8.97 -5.75 -3.08
CA SER A 217 -8.03 -6.60 -2.33
C SER A 217 -8.67 -7.89 -1.83
N ILE A 218 -10.00 -7.94 -1.76
CA ILE A 218 -10.73 -9.15 -1.39
C ILE A 218 -10.77 -10.08 -2.60
N SER A 219 -10.08 -11.22 -2.54
CA SER A 219 -10.04 -12.20 -3.62
C SER A 219 -11.44 -12.65 -4.02
N LYS A 220 -11.67 -12.84 -5.31
CA LYS A 220 -12.99 -13.26 -5.82
C LYS A 220 -13.47 -14.57 -5.19
N SER A 221 -12.56 -15.52 -4.97
CA SER A 221 -12.84 -16.79 -4.31
C SER A 221 -13.32 -16.64 -2.84
N ARG A 222 -13.00 -15.51 -2.18
CA ARG A 222 -13.36 -15.22 -0.79
C ARG A 222 -14.69 -14.44 -0.66
N ARG A 223 -15.27 -13.96 -1.77
CA ARG A 223 -16.57 -13.28 -1.80
C ARG A 223 -17.72 -14.28 -1.71
N ALA A 224 -18.96 -13.80 -1.51
CA ALA A 224 -20.15 -14.63 -1.23
C ALA A 224 -20.35 -15.78 -2.22
N ASP A 225 -20.09 -15.56 -3.52
CA ASP A 225 -20.25 -16.57 -4.58
C ASP A 225 -18.95 -17.34 -4.89
N GLY A 226 -17.90 -17.14 -4.12
CA GLY A 226 -16.59 -17.73 -4.37
C GLY A 226 -16.44 -19.12 -3.76
N ALA A 227 -15.53 -19.92 -4.31
CA ALA A 227 -15.28 -21.30 -3.86
C ALA A 227 -14.77 -21.40 -2.40
N LYS A 228 -14.19 -20.32 -1.88
CA LYS A 228 -13.68 -20.19 -0.50
C LYS A 228 -14.41 -19.07 0.24
N ALA A 229 -15.71 -18.88 0.01
CA ALA A 229 -16.47 -17.75 0.54
C ALA A 229 -16.33 -17.59 2.05
N GLY A 230 -16.00 -16.38 2.51
CA GLY A 230 -15.81 -16.08 3.94
C GLY A 230 -14.61 -16.79 4.55
N GLY A 231 -14.73 -17.23 5.82
CA GLY A 231 -13.70 -17.98 6.53
C GLY A 231 -12.49 -17.14 6.97
N PHE A 232 -12.62 -15.82 7.02
CA PHE A 232 -11.62 -14.88 7.56
C PHE A 232 -12.28 -14.01 8.65
N LEU A 233 -11.47 -13.36 9.47
CA LEU A 233 -11.98 -12.50 10.54
C LEU A 233 -12.87 -11.39 9.98
N GLY A 234 -14.04 -11.18 10.56
CA GLY A 234 -15.01 -10.17 10.13
C GLY A 234 -15.73 -10.47 8.80
N ALA A 235 -15.59 -11.68 8.25
CA ALA A 235 -16.17 -12.04 6.95
C ALA A 235 -17.67 -11.73 6.84
N GLY A 236 -18.46 -11.99 7.89
CA GLY A 236 -19.92 -11.73 7.87
C GLY A 236 -20.24 -10.27 7.60
N ILE A 237 -19.54 -9.34 8.23
CA ILE A 237 -19.73 -7.90 8.08
C ILE A 237 -19.24 -7.45 6.70
N ILE A 238 -18.03 -7.86 6.31
CA ILE A 238 -17.41 -7.44 5.05
C ILE A 238 -18.21 -7.94 3.84
N LEU A 239 -18.70 -9.19 3.87
CA LEU A 239 -19.51 -9.75 2.79
C LEU A 239 -20.89 -9.10 2.72
N ASP A 240 -21.52 -8.77 3.86
CA ASP A 240 -22.76 -7.99 3.88
C ASP A 240 -22.55 -6.59 3.25
N GLN A 241 -21.49 -5.90 3.61
CA GLN A 241 -21.16 -4.61 3.03
C GLN A 241 -20.87 -4.68 1.52
N LEU A 242 -20.27 -5.77 1.04
CA LEU A 242 -20.08 -5.98 -0.41
C LEU A 242 -21.41 -6.14 -1.14
N ALA A 243 -22.38 -6.81 -0.52
CA ALA A 243 -23.69 -7.07 -1.10
C ALA A 243 -24.64 -5.87 -1.01
N ASN A 244 -24.68 -5.21 0.15
CA ASN A 244 -25.68 -4.19 0.48
C ASN A 244 -25.12 -2.75 0.46
N GLY A 245 -23.81 -2.59 0.31
CA GLY A 245 -23.13 -1.29 0.34
C GLY A 245 -22.77 -0.84 1.75
N VAL A 246 -22.17 0.34 1.83
CA VAL A 246 -21.68 0.95 3.06
C VAL A 246 -22.26 2.34 3.27
N THR A 247 -22.32 2.81 4.51
CA THR A 247 -22.85 4.13 4.85
C THR A 247 -21.83 5.25 4.61
N LYS A 248 -20.55 4.98 4.80
CA LYS A 248 -19.41 5.90 4.54
C LYS A 248 -18.46 5.31 3.50
N LYS A 249 -17.71 6.16 2.81
CA LYS A 249 -16.78 5.72 1.79
C LYS A 249 -15.57 6.63 1.68
N ARG A 250 -14.37 6.04 1.56
CA ARG A 250 -13.16 6.80 1.25
C ARG A 250 -13.20 7.25 -0.21
N VAL A 251 -12.91 8.55 -0.42
CA VAL A 251 -12.82 9.16 -1.74
C VAL A 251 -11.57 10.03 -1.86
N GLY A 252 -11.15 10.32 -3.09
CA GLY A 252 -10.13 11.31 -3.38
C GLY A 252 -10.74 12.68 -3.62
N PHE A 253 -9.96 13.73 -3.39
CA PHE A 253 -10.35 15.12 -3.61
C PHE A 253 -9.30 15.90 -4.37
N ILE A 254 -9.75 16.72 -5.30
CA ILE A 254 -8.99 17.87 -5.80
C ILE A 254 -9.38 19.07 -4.94
N VAL A 255 -8.39 19.80 -4.46
CA VAL A 255 -8.59 20.98 -3.61
C VAL A 255 -8.33 22.24 -4.43
N GLU A 256 -9.24 23.22 -4.34
CA GLU A 256 -9.07 24.50 -5.04
C GLU A 256 -7.97 25.36 -4.41
N GLY A 257 -7.23 26.07 -5.27
CA GLY A 257 -6.15 26.96 -4.89
C GLY A 257 -4.79 26.27 -4.74
N ARG A 258 -3.89 26.82 -3.92
CA ARG A 258 -2.52 26.32 -3.76
C ARG A 258 -2.22 25.71 -2.40
N ALA A 259 -3.03 26.00 -1.41
CA ALA A 259 -2.81 25.54 -0.05
C ALA A 259 -3.42 24.15 0.14
N PRO A 260 -2.64 23.14 0.55
CA PRO A 260 -3.17 21.81 0.80
C PRO A 260 -4.10 21.82 2.03
N VAL A 261 -5.11 20.96 1.98
CA VAL A 261 -5.89 20.54 3.14
C VAL A 261 -5.11 19.41 3.81
N ARG A 262 -5.07 19.39 5.12
CA ARG A 262 -4.32 18.37 5.88
C ARG A 262 -5.28 17.42 6.59
N GLU A 263 -4.75 16.32 7.05
CA GLU A 263 -5.42 15.37 7.92
C GLU A 263 -6.17 16.05 9.07
N GLY A 264 -7.33 15.51 9.44
CA GLY A 264 -8.19 16.04 10.51
C GLY A 264 -9.07 17.22 10.10
N ALA A 265 -8.90 17.78 8.89
CA ALA A 265 -9.80 18.84 8.44
C ALA A 265 -11.21 18.30 8.22
N GLU A 266 -12.21 18.98 8.78
CA GLU A 266 -13.62 18.64 8.59
C GLU A 266 -14.04 18.85 7.15
N ILE A 267 -14.85 17.93 6.63
CA ILE A 267 -15.54 18.06 5.35
C ILE A 267 -16.96 18.51 5.64
N ILE A 268 -17.39 19.59 5.00
CA ILE A 268 -18.73 20.14 5.14
C ILE A 268 -19.49 20.14 3.82
N ASP A 269 -20.80 19.90 3.89
CA ASP A 269 -21.69 19.96 2.74
C ASP A 269 -22.08 21.39 2.36
N GLN A 270 -22.96 21.54 1.38
CA GLN A 270 -23.42 22.86 0.92
C GLN A 270 -24.28 23.59 1.96
N GLN A 271 -24.84 22.88 2.93
CA GLN A 271 -25.64 23.41 4.05
C GLN A 271 -24.79 23.80 5.25
N GLY A 272 -23.48 23.51 5.24
CA GLY A 272 -22.57 23.78 6.35
C GLY A 272 -22.53 22.66 7.40
N THR A 273 -23.11 21.51 7.11
CA THR A 273 -23.10 20.34 8.01
C THR A 273 -21.76 19.59 7.85
N VAL A 274 -21.13 19.21 8.96
CA VAL A 274 -19.97 18.34 8.96
C VAL A 274 -20.42 16.93 8.53
N VAL A 275 -19.87 16.45 7.41
CA VAL A 275 -20.23 15.17 6.81
C VAL A 275 -19.06 14.18 6.78
N GLY A 276 -17.87 14.57 7.22
CA GLY A 276 -16.70 13.71 7.25
C GLY A 276 -15.44 14.47 7.58
N HIS A 277 -14.30 13.82 7.35
CA HIS A 277 -12.98 14.43 7.57
C HIS A 277 -11.94 13.92 6.58
N ILE A 278 -10.90 14.72 6.38
CA ILE A 278 -9.73 14.38 5.58
C ILE A 278 -8.82 13.46 6.39
N THR A 279 -8.42 12.36 5.81
CA THR A 279 -7.49 11.39 6.41
C THR A 279 -6.07 11.54 5.88
N SER A 280 -5.92 12.00 4.63
CA SER A 280 -4.63 12.27 4.01
C SER A 280 -4.72 13.50 3.12
N GLY A 281 -3.72 14.38 3.18
CA GLY A 281 -3.74 15.57 2.34
C GLY A 281 -2.38 16.20 2.13
N GLY A 282 -2.11 16.62 0.90
CA GLY A 282 -0.82 17.13 0.50
C GLY A 282 -0.86 17.93 -0.80
N PHE A 283 0.31 18.19 -1.33
CA PHE A 283 0.47 18.77 -2.67
C PHE A 283 0.91 17.67 -3.63
N GLY A 284 0.13 17.45 -4.69
CA GLY A 284 0.42 16.49 -5.74
C GLY A 284 1.47 17.06 -6.71
N PRO A 285 2.70 16.53 -6.72
CA PRO A 285 3.76 17.06 -7.58
C PRO A 285 3.52 16.80 -9.08
N THR A 286 2.76 15.78 -9.41
CA THR A 286 2.37 15.43 -10.78
C THR A 286 1.23 16.32 -11.26
N LEU A 287 0.18 16.42 -10.46
CA LEU A 287 -1.01 17.24 -10.76
C LEU A 287 -0.74 18.74 -10.61
N GLN A 288 0.33 19.15 -9.94
CA GLN A 288 0.64 20.55 -9.60
C GLN A 288 -0.50 21.23 -8.84
N ALA A 289 -1.22 20.45 -8.04
CA ALA A 289 -2.38 20.87 -7.28
C ALA A 289 -2.42 20.22 -5.90
N PRO A 290 -3.05 20.84 -4.92
CA PRO A 290 -3.36 20.19 -3.65
C PRO A 290 -4.37 19.06 -3.87
N VAL A 291 -4.12 17.94 -3.21
CA VAL A 291 -4.95 16.72 -3.27
C VAL A 291 -5.16 16.17 -1.88
N ALA A 292 -6.24 15.44 -1.69
CA ALA A 292 -6.54 14.82 -0.41
C ALA A 292 -7.33 13.51 -0.58
N MET A 293 -7.39 12.72 0.48
CA MET A 293 -8.32 11.61 0.67
C MET A 293 -9.06 11.79 1.99
N GLY A 294 -10.24 11.23 2.09
CA GLY A 294 -11.04 11.28 3.31
C GLY A 294 -12.33 10.50 3.17
N TYR A 295 -13.09 10.43 4.23
CA TYR A 295 -14.36 9.69 4.28
C TYR A 295 -15.54 10.66 4.21
N VAL A 296 -16.54 10.24 3.42
CA VAL A 296 -17.84 10.93 3.31
C VAL A 296 -18.96 9.90 3.32
N PRO A 297 -20.21 10.30 3.64
CA PRO A 297 -21.39 9.45 3.42
C PRO A 297 -21.45 8.96 1.98
N SER A 298 -21.89 7.72 1.79
CA SER A 298 -21.88 7.07 0.45
C SER A 298 -22.67 7.86 -0.60
N HIS A 299 -23.74 8.55 -0.22
CA HIS A 299 -24.53 9.37 -1.14
C HIS A 299 -23.79 10.66 -1.63
N LEU A 300 -22.70 11.05 -0.95
CA LEU A 300 -21.82 12.17 -1.34
C LEU A 300 -20.54 11.72 -2.04
N SER A 301 -20.35 10.42 -2.24
CA SER A 301 -19.10 9.85 -2.78
C SER A 301 -18.98 9.88 -4.31
N ALA A 302 -20.00 10.37 -5.03
CA ALA A 302 -19.99 10.42 -6.50
C ALA A 302 -18.91 11.42 -7.00
N VAL A 303 -18.15 11.01 -8.05
CA VAL A 303 -17.16 11.89 -8.70
C VAL A 303 -17.85 13.15 -9.19
N GLY A 304 -17.24 14.31 -8.92
CA GLY A 304 -17.78 15.62 -9.24
C GLY A 304 -18.61 16.26 -8.11
N THR A 305 -18.91 15.53 -7.04
CA THR A 305 -19.60 16.11 -5.86
C THR A 305 -18.74 17.23 -5.27
N GLN A 306 -19.34 18.41 -5.11
CA GLN A 306 -18.69 19.58 -4.54
C GLN A 306 -18.98 19.67 -3.05
N LEU A 307 -17.93 19.76 -2.27
CA LEU A 307 -17.90 19.87 -0.82
C LEU A 307 -16.92 20.99 -0.43
N ARG A 308 -16.76 21.22 0.85
CA ARG A 308 -15.79 22.18 1.37
C ARG A 308 -15.02 21.55 2.52
N ALA A 309 -13.74 21.85 2.64
CA ALA A 309 -12.92 21.47 3.78
C ALA A 309 -12.67 22.68 4.68
N MET A 310 -12.77 22.48 5.99
CA MET A 310 -12.50 23.54 6.97
C MET A 310 -11.01 23.60 7.30
N VAL A 311 -10.35 24.70 6.95
CA VAL A 311 -8.92 24.88 7.18
C VAL A 311 -8.68 26.18 7.93
N ARG A 312 -8.29 26.10 9.20
CA ARG A 312 -8.02 27.27 10.06
C ARG A 312 -9.17 28.29 10.05
N GLY A 313 -10.41 27.81 10.18
CA GLY A 313 -11.61 28.64 10.19
C GLY A 313 -12.01 29.21 8.83
N LYS A 314 -11.40 28.74 7.72
CA LYS A 314 -11.75 29.14 6.35
C LYS A 314 -12.17 27.92 5.54
N GLU A 315 -13.23 28.08 4.80
CA GLU A 315 -13.71 27.08 3.87
C GLU A 315 -12.81 27.01 2.63
N ARG A 316 -12.51 25.79 2.20
CA ARG A 316 -11.78 25.49 0.97
C ARG A 316 -12.64 24.59 0.10
N PRO A 317 -13.02 25.00 -1.10
CA PRO A 317 -13.75 24.13 -2.00
C PRO A 317 -12.91 22.88 -2.34
N ILE A 318 -13.56 21.73 -2.27
CA ILE A 318 -13.01 20.44 -2.66
C ILE A 318 -14.01 19.71 -3.56
N THR A 319 -13.50 18.96 -4.52
CA THR A 319 -14.34 18.18 -5.43
C THR A 319 -13.94 16.72 -5.37
N VAL A 320 -14.91 15.83 -5.18
CA VAL A 320 -14.68 14.38 -5.22
C VAL A 320 -14.12 13.99 -6.58
N ALA A 321 -12.99 13.32 -6.59
CA ALA A 321 -12.24 12.92 -7.77
C ALA A 321 -12.16 11.41 -7.92
N LYS A 322 -12.00 10.95 -9.16
CA LYS A 322 -11.74 9.55 -9.46
C LYS A 322 -10.37 9.14 -8.89
N MET A 323 -10.33 8.00 -8.22
CA MET A 323 -9.08 7.40 -7.75
C MET A 323 -8.61 6.29 -8.71
N PRO A 324 -7.30 6.11 -8.92
CA PRO A 324 -6.21 6.97 -8.43
C PRO A 324 -6.26 8.37 -9.06
N LEU A 325 -5.71 9.37 -8.36
CA LEU A 325 -5.70 10.76 -8.84
C LEU A 325 -4.74 10.95 -10.02
N VAL A 326 -3.68 10.15 -10.07
CA VAL A 326 -2.73 10.05 -11.18
C VAL A 326 -2.69 8.61 -11.67
N GLN A 327 -2.67 8.41 -12.97
CA GLN A 327 -2.61 7.08 -13.57
C GLN A 327 -1.36 6.33 -13.11
N GLN A 328 -1.56 5.14 -12.60
CA GLN A 328 -0.49 4.22 -12.21
C GLN A 328 0.19 3.63 -13.44
N ARG A 329 1.52 3.41 -13.36
CA ARG A 329 2.39 2.98 -14.47
C ARG A 329 3.18 1.73 -14.13
N TYR A 330 2.56 0.79 -13.47
CA TYR A 330 3.18 -0.50 -13.15
C TYR A 330 3.42 -1.32 -14.41
N PHE A 331 4.57 -1.99 -14.48
CA PHE A 331 4.89 -2.87 -15.60
C PHE A 331 4.14 -4.20 -15.46
N ARG A 332 3.27 -4.48 -16.40
CA ARG A 332 2.43 -5.69 -16.40
C ARG A 332 2.70 -6.63 -17.59
N GLY A 333 3.76 -6.34 -18.38
CA GLY A 333 4.12 -7.04 -19.60
C GLY A 333 3.55 -6.41 -20.86
#